data_ec936639243881e8b0f3868742eb99e6
#
_entry.id   ec936639243881e8b0f3868742eb99e6
#
_cell.length_a   1.000
_cell.length_b   1.000
_cell.length_c   1.000
_cell.angle_alpha   90.00
_cell.angle_beta   90.00
_cell.angle_gamma   90.00
#
_symmetry.space_group_name_H-M   'P 1'
#
loop_
_entity.id
_entity.type
_entity.pdbx_description
1 polymer ?
#
loop_
_entity_poly.entity_id
_entity_poly.type
_entity_poly.pdbx_seq_one_letter_code
_entity_poly.pdbx_strand_id
1 'polypeptide(L)'
;MNLKERIKTLCKENGITVNKLEKTLGFGTGYVAKLENSVPNTAKIQLIADFFNVSLDYLMTGEKPEIPGFEPEHLELIELYSSLKKEQKSAVMNLLRSFAL
;
A
#
# COMPACT_ATOMS: atom_id res chain seq x y z
N MET A 1 -9.95 9.41 9.58
CA MET A 1 -10.27 8.39 8.57
C MET A 1 -10.24 7.01 9.22
N ASN A 2 -11.32 6.24 9.13
CA ASN A 2 -11.38 4.89 9.69
C ASN A 2 -10.89 3.84 8.69
N LEU A 3 -10.83 2.57 9.12
CA LEU A 3 -10.38 1.46 8.28
C LEU A 3 -11.20 1.34 6.99
N LYS A 4 -12.52 1.41 7.09
CA LYS A 4 -13.41 1.33 5.93
C LYS A 4 -13.11 2.41 4.91
N GLU A 5 -12.96 3.66 5.35
CA GLU A 5 -12.67 4.78 4.46
C GLU A 5 -11.29 4.66 3.85
N ARG A 6 -10.31 4.15 4.59
CA ARG A 6 -8.96 3.93 4.10
C ARG A 6 -8.95 2.90 2.97
N ILE A 7 -9.70 1.81 3.14
CA ILE A 7 -9.85 0.79 2.10
C ILE A 7 -10.52 1.38 0.86
N LYS A 8 -11.57 2.17 1.03
CA LYS A 8 -12.25 2.83 -0.09
C LYS A 8 -11.30 3.77 -0.85
N THR A 9 -10.49 4.52 -0.13
CA THR A 9 -9.50 5.43 -0.72
C THR A 9 -8.47 4.65 -1.54
N LEU A 10 -7.95 3.53 -1.00
CA LEU A 10 -7.01 2.68 -1.71
C LEU A 10 -7.61 2.09 -2.98
N CYS A 11 -8.86 1.66 -2.93
CA CYS A 11 -9.57 1.18 -4.13
C CYS A 11 -9.64 2.28 -5.19
N LYS A 12 -10.03 3.48 -4.79
CA LYS A 12 -10.14 4.62 -5.71
C LYS A 12 -8.79 4.97 -6.33
N GLU A 13 -7.74 5.01 -5.53
CA GLU A 13 -6.38 5.31 -5.99
C GLU A 13 -5.85 4.27 -6.97
N ASN A 14 -6.29 3.02 -6.82
CA ASN A 14 -5.87 1.90 -7.68
C ASN A 14 -6.85 1.61 -8.82
N GLY A 15 -7.87 2.44 -9.00
CA GLY A 15 -8.81 2.32 -10.11
C GLY A 15 -9.72 1.10 -10.04
N ILE A 16 -10.01 0.59 -8.84
CA ILE A 16 -10.92 -0.55 -8.67
C ILE A 16 -12.09 -0.16 -7.75
N THR A 17 -13.17 -0.94 -7.83
CA THR A 17 -14.29 -0.78 -6.92
C THR A 17 -14.11 -1.65 -5.68
N VAL A 18 -14.77 -1.27 -4.58
CA VAL A 18 -14.80 -2.09 -3.36
C VAL A 18 -15.38 -3.47 -3.68
N ASN A 19 -16.42 -3.53 -4.50
CA ASN A 19 -17.05 -4.79 -4.90
C ASN A 19 -16.05 -5.70 -5.64
N LYS A 20 -15.24 -5.15 -6.52
CA LYS A 20 -14.20 -5.89 -7.23
C LYS A 20 -13.15 -6.44 -6.27
N LEU A 21 -12.74 -5.64 -5.29
CA LEU A 21 -11.83 -6.07 -4.25
C LEU A 21 -12.40 -7.26 -3.48
N GLU A 22 -13.64 -7.15 -3.03
CA GLU A 22 -14.31 -8.21 -2.27
C GLU A 22 -14.36 -9.50 -3.07
N LYS A 23 -14.73 -9.44 -4.34
CA LYS A 23 -14.77 -10.62 -5.22
C LYS A 23 -13.40 -11.24 -5.44
N THR A 24 -12.40 -10.40 -5.67
CA THR A 24 -11.02 -10.86 -5.93
C THR A 24 -10.46 -11.61 -4.72
N LEU A 25 -10.75 -11.14 -3.52
CA LEU A 25 -10.25 -11.75 -2.28
C LEU A 25 -11.18 -12.85 -1.72
N GLY A 26 -12.29 -13.13 -2.40
CA GLY A 26 -13.22 -14.15 -1.96
C GLY A 26 -14.08 -13.74 -0.78
N PHE A 27 -14.27 -12.45 -0.57
CA PHE A 27 -15.11 -11.93 0.50
C PHE A 27 -16.57 -11.83 0.05
N GLY A 28 -17.49 -11.90 1.02
CA GLY A 28 -18.90 -11.64 0.73
C GLY A 28 -19.14 -10.19 0.38
N THR A 29 -20.17 -9.94 -0.43
CA THR A 29 -20.59 -8.58 -0.79
C THR A 29 -20.97 -7.81 0.48
N GLY A 30 -20.46 -6.60 0.60
CA GLY A 30 -20.73 -5.74 1.75
C GLY A 30 -19.80 -5.96 2.94
N TYR A 31 -18.78 -6.81 2.80
CA TYR A 31 -17.83 -7.05 3.89
C TYR A 31 -17.17 -5.73 4.35
N VAL A 32 -16.69 -4.93 3.42
CA VAL A 32 -16.02 -3.65 3.74
C VAL A 32 -16.99 -2.69 4.42
N ALA A 33 -18.24 -2.63 3.95
CA ALA A 33 -19.26 -1.77 4.55
C ALA A 33 -19.54 -2.12 6.02
N LYS A 34 -19.40 -3.39 6.39
CA LYS A 34 -19.65 -3.88 7.76
C LYS A 34 -18.47 -3.64 8.70
N LEU A 35 -17.30 -3.25 8.21
CA LEU A 35 -16.12 -3.01 9.04
C LEU A 35 -16.31 -1.85 10.02
N GLU A 36 -17.27 -0.99 9.76
CA GLU A 36 -17.58 0.15 10.62
C GLU A 36 -18.12 -0.28 11.99
N ASN A 37 -18.81 -1.41 12.05
CA ASN A 37 -19.56 -1.88 13.23
C ASN A 37 -19.09 -3.23 13.76
N SER A 38 -17.99 -3.77 13.27
CA SER A 38 -17.53 -5.08 13.67
C SER A 38 -16.04 -5.09 13.98
N VAL A 39 -15.62 -6.05 14.80
CA VAL A 39 -14.19 -6.29 15.05
C VAL A 39 -13.58 -6.87 13.78
N PRO A 40 -12.54 -6.23 13.20
CA PRO A 40 -11.94 -6.74 11.98
C PRO A 40 -11.29 -8.11 12.19
N ASN A 41 -11.49 -9.01 11.23
CA ASN A 41 -10.74 -10.27 11.19
C ASN A 41 -9.34 -9.97 10.63
N THR A 42 -8.34 -10.12 11.48
CA THR A 42 -6.95 -9.77 11.13
C THR A 42 -6.47 -10.50 9.88
N ALA A 43 -6.82 -11.77 9.71
CA ALA A 43 -6.41 -12.53 8.53
C ALA A 43 -6.98 -11.93 7.24
N LYS A 44 -8.25 -11.52 7.25
CA LYS A 44 -8.88 -10.89 6.09
C LYS A 44 -8.31 -9.49 5.82
N ILE A 45 -8.04 -8.73 6.86
CA ILE A 45 -7.42 -7.40 6.72
C ILE A 45 -6.00 -7.53 6.17
N GLN A 46 -5.26 -8.56 6.57
CA GLN A 46 -3.93 -8.83 6.02
C GLN A 46 -4.00 -9.12 4.52
N LEU A 47 -5.02 -9.85 4.05
CA LEU A 47 -5.21 -10.08 2.61
C LEU A 47 -5.44 -8.77 1.84
N ILE A 48 -6.17 -7.84 2.42
CA ILE A 48 -6.39 -6.51 1.82
C ILE A 48 -5.07 -5.73 1.78
N ALA A 49 -4.30 -5.75 2.87
CA ALA A 49 -3.01 -5.09 2.93
C ALA A 49 -2.05 -5.64 1.87
N ASP A 50 -1.99 -6.95 1.73
CA ASP A 50 -1.16 -7.62 0.73
C ASP A 50 -1.59 -7.26 -0.69
N PHE A 51 -2.89 -7.19 -0.93
CA PHE A 51 -3.43 -6.82 -2.24
C PHE A 51 -2.96 -5.42 -2.67
N PHE A 52 -2.97 -4.46 -1.74
CA PHE A 52 -2.55 -3.08 -2.02
C PHE A 52 -1.06 -2.85 -1.77
N ASN A 53 -0.32 -3.87 -1.33
CA ASN A 53 1.10 -3.78 -1.02
C ASN A 53 1.38 -2.69 0.03
N VAL A 54 0.56 -2.65 1.06
CA VAL A 54 0.74 -1.78 2.22
C VAL A 54 0.87 -2.64 3.48
N SER A 55 1.38 -2.04 4.56
CA SER A 55 1.48 -2.76 5.83
C SER A 55 0.11 -2.88 6.51
N LEU A 56 -0.05 -3.91 7.33
CA LEU A 56 -1.23 -4.05 8.17
C LEU A 56 -1.38 -2.84 9.10
N ASP A 57 -0.28 -2.38 9.68
CA ASP A 57 -0.27 -1.21 10.56
C ASP A 57 -0.79 0.04 9.84
N TYR A 58 -0.34 0.28 8.62
CA TYR A 58 -0.84 1.41 7.84
C TYR A 58 -2.34 1.31 7.61
N LEU A 59 -2.82 0.12 7.27
CA LEU A 59 -4.24 -0.10 7.01
C LEU A 59 -5.07 0.14 8.26
N MET A 60 -4.59 -0.29 9.41
CA MET A 60 -5.30 -0.18 10.69
C MET A 60 -5.22 1.22 11.31
N THR A 61 -4.08 1.89 11.20
CA THR A 61 -3.83 3.16 11.91
C THR A 61 -3.78 4.36 11.00
N GLY A 62 -3.52 4.17 9.71
CA GLY A 62 -3.28 5.26 8.76
C GLY A 62 -1.89 5.85 8.85
N GLU A 63 -1.04 5.33 9.69
CA GLU A 63 0.33 5.82 9.86
C GLU A 63 1.28 5.01 8.99
N LYS A 64 2.06 5.71 8.17
CA LYS A 64 3.12 5.07 7.40
C LYS A 64 4.21 4.62 8.36
N PRO A 65 4.80 3.41 8.17
CA PRO A 65 5.87 2.97 9.03
C PRO A 65 7.05 3.94 8.95
N GLU A 66 7.52 4.36 10.11
CA GLU A 66 8.77 5.09 10.21
C GLU A 66 9.91 4.08 10.16
N ILE A 67 10.77 4.21 9.16
CA ILE A 67 12.00 3.42 9.09
C ILE A 67 13.08 4.28 9.73
N PRO A 68 13.68 3.86 10.87
CA PRO A 68 14.71 4.66 11.52
C PRO A 68 15.85 4.97 10.55
N GLY A 69 16.25 6.25 10.49
CA GLY A 69 17.30 6.70 9.59
C GLY A 69 16.86 7.02 8.18
N PHE A 70 15.57 6.87 7.86
CA PHE A 70 15.04 7.22 6.55
C PHE A 70 14.08 8.40 6.67
N GLU A 71 14.30 9.40 5.83
CA GLU A 71 13.40 10.54 5.68
C GLU A 71 12.32 10.22 4.63
N PRO A 72 11.20 10.97 4.59
CA PRO A 72 10.18 10.79 3.54
C PRO A 72 10.72 10.81 2.12
N GLU A 73 11.76 11.60 1.87
CA GLU A 73 12.47 11.68 0.60
C GLU A 73 13.06 10.32 0.18
N HIS A 74 13.58 9.55 1.12
CA HIS A 74 14.12 8.22 0.85
C HIS A 74 13.01 7.26 0.42
N LEU A 75 11.83 7.35 1.03
CA LEU A 75 10.69 6.51 0.66
C LEU A 75 10.19 6.85 -0.75
N GLU A 76 10.14 8.13 -1.08
CA GLU A 76 9.79 8.59 -2.42
C GLU A 76 10.79 8.06 -3.46
N LEU A 77 12.08 8.13 -3.16
CA LEU A 77 13.13 7.60 -4.03
C LEU A 77 12.93 6.11 -4.30
N ILE A 78 12.63 5.33 -3.27
CA ILE A 78 12.37 3.89 -3.41
C ILE A 78 11.16 3.64 -4.31
N GLU A 79 10.08 4.38 -4.11
CA GLU A 79 8.87 4.25 -4.93
C GLU A 79 9.14 4.57 -6.40
N LEU A 80 9.81 5.68 -6.67
CA LEU A 80 10.16 6.10 -8.01
C LEU A 80 11.09 5.09 -8.69
N TYR A 81 12.10 4.63 -7.97
CA TYR A 81 13.04 3.63 -8.46
C TYR A 81 12.33 2.33 -8.81
N SER A 82 11.44 1.87 -7.93
CA SER A 82 10.71 0.61 -8.14
C SER A 82 9.81 0.62 -9.37
N SER A 83 9.35 1.81 -9.80
CA SER A 83 8.50 1.96 -10.98
C SER A 83 9.28 1.97 -12.30
N LEU A 84 10.60 2.05 -12.25
CA LEU A 84 11.44 2.14 -13.44
C LEU A 84 11.62 0.80 -14.12
N LYS A 85 11.91 0.84 -15.42
CA LYS A 85 12.31 -0.34 -16.19
C LYS A 85 13.74 -0.74 -15.81
N LYS A 86 14.12 -1.98 -16.12
CA LYS A 86 15.43 -2.54 -15.76
C LYS A 86 16.60 -1.67 -16.25
N GLU A 87 16.54 -1.20 -17.50
CA GLU A 87 17.60 -0.35 -18.06
C GLU A 87 17.65 1.00 -17.36
N GLN A 88 16.49 1.55 -17.01
CA GLN A 88 16.40 2.81 -16.28
C GLN A 88 16.95 2.68 -14.86
N LYS A 89 16.66 1.58 -14.19
CA LYS A 89 17.20 1.29 -12.86
C LYS A 89 18.73 1.26 -12.88
N SER A 90 19.32 0.60 -13.87
CA SER A 90 20.76 0.52 -14.04
C SER A 90 21.37 1.91 -14.27
N ALA A 91 20.75 2.74 -15.10
CA ALA A 91 21.20 4.10 -15.36
C ALA A 91 21.18 4.96 -14.08
N VAL A 92 20.09 4.88 -13.31
CA VAL A 92 19.95 5.61 -12.05
C VAL A 92 21.02 5.17 -11.04
N MET A 93 21.23 3.87 -10.89
CA MET A 93 22.24 3.34 -9.97
C MET A 93 23.65 3.76 -10.36
N ASN A 94 23.98 3.76 -11.65
CA ASN A 94 25.28 4.23 -12.14
C ASN A 94 25.48 5.71 -11.82
N LEU A 95 24.44 6.54 -12.00
CA LEU A 95 24.48 7.95 -11.69
C LEU A 95 24.73 8.18 -10.19
N LEU A 96 23.98 7.49 -9.33
CA LEU A 96 24.14 7.59 -7.88
C LEU A 96 25.54 7.17 -7.43
N ARG A 97 26.09 6.10 -8.01
CA ARG A 97 27.44 5.65 -7.70
C ARG A 97 28.49 6.68 -8.10
N SER A 98 28.28 7.38 -9.22
CA SER A 98 29.20 8.40 -9.68
C SER A 98 29.28 9.59 -8.70
N PHE A 99 28.18 9.90 -8.03
CA PHE A 99 28.15 10.97 -7.02
C PHE A 99 28.75 10.52 -5.68
N ALA A 100 28.74 9.24 -5.39
CA ALA A 100 29.21 8.68 -4.12
C ALA A 100 30.74 8.54 -4.03
N LEU A 101 31.46 8.70 -5.12
CA LEU A 101 32.92 8.57 -5.19
C LEU A 101 33.65 9.89 -4.97
#